data_81e2c5377115653c0fac47ecf0502feb
#
_entry.id   81e2c5377115653c0fac47ecf0502feb
#
_cell.length_a   1.000
_cell.length_b   1.000
_cell.length_c   1.000
_cell.angle_alpha   90.00
_cell.angle_beta   90.00
_cell.angle_gamma   90.00
#
_symmetry.space_group_name_H-M   'P 1'
#
loop_
_entity.id
_entity.type
_entity.pdbx_description
1 polymer ?
#
loop_
_entity_poly.entity_id
_entity_poly.type
_entity_poly.pdbx_seq_one_letter_code
_entity_poly.pdbx_strand_id
1 'polypeptide(L)'
;KQVMRLVRKEALSWCRLAIPVGISIGIVVIWVLCAILRFLSPEFFKAMPTFGFSVPSILAGIVVGLVTVLFAAYSPAKKAAKVSPLAAVSGNANDLEPARNAANTQLLKIDTALGIYHAKANRKNLFLMTSSFALSIILFLSFSVTVEFMQHTLTPLQPWTADLSIISPDNACAIDKALLDDLKENPVVDLAYGRKFAYEVPSVTNGIEKKMDLISYEQYQFDWAKDYLLEGSLESVQTDLGTGLIVYNSQNTIQIGDTVSLNTNGQSKEIQIVGMLSDCPFYSAAGVGTIICSEDTFEQITGESKYTVIDVQLVKGTTDED
;
A
#
# COMPACT_ATOMS: atom_id res chain seq x y z
N LYS A 1 -4.34 -43.79 -28.30
CA LYS A 1 -4.55 -42.44 -28.89
C LYS A 1 -6.04 -42.02 -28.88
N GLN A 2 -6.98 -42.93 -29.20
CA GLN A 2 -8.41 -42.64 -29.24
C GLN A 2 -9.00 -42.27 -27.86
N VAL A 3 -8.67 -43.02 -26.80
CA VAL A 3 -9.11 -42.75 -25.42
C VAL A 3 -8.67 -41.37 -24.92
N MET A 4 -7.42 -40.96 -25.22
CA MET A 4 -6.90 -39.68 -24.84
C MET A 4 -7.60 -38.52 -25.59
N ARG A 5 -8.03 -38.75 -26.82
CA ARG A 5 -8.80 -37.78 -27.63
C ARG A 5 -10.23 -37.64 -27.11
N LEU A 6 -10.83 -38.76 -26.68
CA LEU A 6 -12.18 -38.77 -26.08
C LEU A 6 -12.21 -38.00 -24.76
N VAL A 7 -11.31 -38.29 -23.84
CA VAL A 7 -11.22 -37.62 -22.53
C VAL A 7 -10.96 -36.12 -22.68
N ARG A 8 -10.09 -35.71 -23.65
CA ARG A 8 -9.89 -34.27 -23.92
C ARG A 8 -11.15 -33.59 -24.48
N LYS A 9 -11.90 -34.27 -25.36
CA LYS A 9 -13.16 -33.72 -25.89
C LYS A 9 -14.18 -33.54 -24.78
N GLU A 10 -14.28 -34.51 -23.92
CA GLU A 10 -15.19 -34.48 -22.77
C GLU A 10 -14.80 -33.38 -21.77
N ALA A 11 -13.52 -33.27 -21.41
CA ALA A 11 -13.01 -32.18 -20.57
C ALA A 11 -13.28 -30.78 -21.17
N LEU A 12 -13.08 -30.60 -22.49
CA LEU A 12 -13.41 -29.35 -23.18
C LEU A 12 -14.91 -29.07 -23.23
N SER A 13 -15.75 -30.11 -23.32
CA SER A 13 -17.22 -29.96 -23.27
C SER A 13 -17.67 -29.43 -21.91
N TRP A 14 -17.10 -29.91 -20.83
CA TRP A 14 -17.35 -29.39 -19.48
C TRP A 14 -16.85 -27.94 -19.30
N CYS A 15 -15.71 -27.58 -19.87
CA CYS A 15 -15.19 -26.20 -19.85
C CYS A 15 -16.18 -25.20 -20.47
N ARG A 16 -16.89 -25.60 -21.50
CA ARG A 16 -17.85 -24.73 -22.20
C ARG A 16 -18.96 -24.20 -21.27
N LEU A 17 -19.30 -24.96 -20.24
CA LEU A 17 -20.30 -24.55 -19.26
C LEU A 17 -19.65 -24.01 -17.97
N ALA A 18 -18.60 -24.64 -17.50
CA ALA A 18 -17.95 -24.29 -16.25
C ALA A 18 -17.25 -22.93 -16.26
N ILE A 19 -16.61 -22.56 -17.38
CA ILE A 19 -15.90 -21.29 -17.48
C ILE A 19 -16.87 -20.08 -17.44
N PRO A 20 -17.94 -20.02 -18.24
CA PRO A 20 -18.90 -18.91 -18.16
C PRO A 20 -19.57 -18.80 -16.78
N VAL A 21 -19.95 -19.94 -16.19
CA VAL A 21 -20.56 -19.97 -14.85
C VAL A 21 -19.57 -19.46 -13.80
N GLY A 22 -18.32 -19.92 -13.84
CA GLY A 22 -17.27 -19.47 -12.91
C GLY A 22 -16.98 -17.98 -13.03
N ILE A 23 -16.91 -17.44 -14.25
CA ILE A 23 -16.72 -16.01 -14.51
C ILE A 23 -17.90 -15.21 -13.97
N SER A 24 -19.14 -15.66 -14.24
CA SER A 24 -20.34 -14.96 -13.77
C SER A 24 -20.39 -14.90 -12.24
N ILE A 25 -20.11 -16.01 -11.56
CA ILE A 25 -20.02 -16.05 -10.10
C ILE A 25 -18.91 -15.12 -9.61
N GLY A 26 -17.73 -15.15 -10.24
CA GLY A 26 -16.61 -14.29 -9.87
C GLY A 26 -16.95 -12.80 -9.99
N ILE A 27 -17.63 -12.39 -11.05
CA ILE A 27 -18.09 -11.01 -11.23
C ILE A 27 -19.07 -10.60 -10.15
N VAL A 28 -20.04 -11.45 -9.82
CA VAL A 28 -21.02 -11.19 -8.76
C VAL A 28 -20.33 -11.04 -7.39
N VAL A 29 -19.38 -11.91 -7.08
CA VAL A 29 -18.60 -11.83 -5.83
C VAL A 29 -17.83 -10.52 -5.75
N ILE A 30 -17.20 -10.08 -6.84
CA ILE A 30 -16.46 -8.79 -6.87
C ILE A 30 -17.44 -7.63 -6.67
N TRP A 31 -18.60 -7.62 -7.30
CA TRP A 31 -19.59 -6.57 -7.10
C TRP A 31 -20.11 -6.49 -5.66
N VAL A 32 -20.38 -7.64 -5.05
CA VAL A 32 -20.77 -7.71 -3.63
C VAL A 32 -19.67 -7.16 -2.74
N LEU A 33 -18.41 -7.54 -2.99
CA LEU A 33 -17.26 -7.05 -2.23
C LEU A 33 -17.09 -5.53 -2.38
N CYS A 34 -17.17 -5.00 -3.61
CA CYS A 34 -17.11 -3.55 -3.84
C CYS A 34 -18.26 -2.80 -3.15
N ALA A 35 -19.46 -3.38 -3.13
CA ALA A 35 -20.61 -2.80 -2.43
C ALA A 35 -20.38 -2.75 -0.91
N ILE A 36 -19.83 -3.82 -0.33
CA ILE A 36 -19.48 -3.90 1.10
C ILE A 36 -18.40 -2.86 1.44
N LEU A 37 -17.33 -2.76 0.66
CA LEU A 37 -16.26 -1.79 0.90
C LEU A 37 -16.77 -0.35 0.82
N ARG A 38 -17.66 -0.07 -0.14
CA ARG A 38 -18.28 1.26 -0.29
C ARG A 38 -19.22 1.61 0.86
N PHE A 39 -19.88 0.59 1.44
CA PHE A 39 -20.73 0.78 2.62
C PHE A 39 -19.90 1.04 3.88
N LEU A 40 -18.77 0.33 4.05
CA LEU A 40 -17.88 0.48 5.21
C LEU A 40 -17.11 1.80 5.20
N SER A 41 -16.68 2.28 4.05
CA SER A 41 -15.86 3.49 3.93
C SER A 41 -16.20 4.26 2.65
N PRO A 42 -17.33 5.02 2.63
CA PRO A 42 -17.82 5.73 1.44
C PRO A 42 -16.81 6.76 0.91
N GLU A 43 -16.07 7.41 1.77
CA GLU A 43 -15.10 8.46 1.44
C GLU A 43 -13.95 7.93 0.58
N PHE A 44 -13.37 6.79 0.99
CA PHE A 44 -12.21 6.20 0.29
C PHE A 44 -12.59 5.49 -1.01
N PHE A 45 -13.77 4.87 -1.06
CA PHE A 45 -14.16 4.02 -2.19
C PHE A 45 -15.18 4.68 -3.14
N LYS A 46 -15.43 6.01 -3.01
CA LYS A 46 -16.37 6.77 -3.84
C LYS A 46 -16.05 6.70 -5.34
N ALA A 47 -14.78 6.69 -5.68
CA ALA A 47 -14.30 6.59 -7.07
C ALA A 47 -14.32 5.16 -7.65
N MET A 48 -14.58 4.14 -6.83
CA MET A 48 -14.60 2.74 -7.29
C MET A 48 -15.87 2.45 -8.09
N PRO A 49 -15.78 1.90 -9.32
CA PRO A 49 -16.95 1.59 -10.12
C PRO A 49 -17.78 0.50 -9.44
N THR A 50 -19.09 0.73 -9.29
CA THR A 50 -20.01 -0.21 -8.62
C THR A 50 -20.21 -1.48 -9.46
N PHE A 51 -20.20 -1.36 -10.79
CA PHE A 51 -20.46 -2.42 -11.77
C PHE A 51 -19.39 -2.45 -12.86
N GLY A 52 -18.12 -2.47 -12.44
CA GLY A 52 -17.00 -2.58 -13.37
C GLY A 52 -16.68 -4.04 -13.71
N PHE A 53 -16.28 -4.30 -14.95
CA PHE A 53 -15.63 -5.55 -15.34
C PHE A 53 -14.42 -5.23 -16.22
N SER A 54 -13.36 -6.03 -16.03
CA SER A 54 -12.12 -5.88 -16.80
C SER A 54 -12.06 -6.97 -17.87
N VAL A 55 -12.14 -6.57 -19.13
CA VAL A 55 -12.02 -7.51 -20.26
C VAL A 55 -10.69 -8.28 -20.24
N PRO A 56 -9.53 -7.64 -19.95
CA PRO A 56 -8.28 -8.37 -19.84
C PRO A 56 -8.29 -9.45 -18.75
N SER A 57 -8.92 -9.17 -17.58
CA SER A 57 -9.04 -10.13 -16.49
C SER A 57 -9.92 -11.32 -16.84
N ILE A 58 -11.02 -11.08 -17.58
CA ILE A 58 -11.90 -12.15 -18.08
C ILE A 58 -11.14 -13.04 -19.05
N LEU A 59 -10.42 -12.47 -20.02
CA LEU A 59 -9.62 -13.21 -20.97
C LEU A 59 -8.52 -14.04 -20.29
N ALA A 60 -7.81 -13.45 -19.32
CA ALA A 60 -6.83 -14.17 -18.51
C ALA A 60 -7.47 -15.35 -17.76
N GLY A 61 -8.64 -15.14 -17.15
CA GLY A 61 -9.41 -16.18 -16.46
C GLY A 61 -9.80 -17.35 -17.39
N ILE A 62 -10.24 -17.06 -18.62
CA ILE A 62 -10.55 -18.08 -19.63
C ILE A 62 -9.30 -18.90 -19.99
N VAL A 63 -8.18 -18.24 -20.24
CA VAL A 63 -6.92 -18.90 -20.61
C VAL A 63 -6.43 -19.78 -19.47
N VAL A 64 -6.37 -19.25 -18.24
CA VAL A 64 -5.96 -20.01 -17.06
C VAL A 64 -6.90 -21.19 -16.82
N GLY A 65 -8.21 -21.00 -16.92
CA GLY A 65 -9.21 -22.08 -16.78
C GLY A 65 -9.00 -23.20 -17.80
N LEU A 66 -8.84 -22.88 -19.08
CA LEU A 66 -8.57 -23.87 -20.13
C LEU A 66 -7.26 -24.63 -19.89
N VAL A 67 -6.19 -23.92 -19.59
CA VAL A 67 -4.87 -24.51 -19.31
C VAL A 67 -4.96 -25.47 -18.12
N THR A 68 -5.60 -25.04 -17.03
CA THR A 68 -5.76 -25.85 -15.82
C THR A 68 -6.53 -27.16 -16.11
N VAL A 69 -7.62 -27.08 -16.85
CA VAL A 69 -8.43 -28.28 -17.18
C VAL A 69 -7.66 -29.23 -18.11
N LEU A 70 -6.93 -28.70 -19.09
CA LEU A 70 -6.12 -29.56 -19.97
C LEU A 70 -5.01 -30.28 -19.21
N PHE A 71 -4.32 -29.60 -18.27
CA PHE A 71 -3.32 -30.21 -17.41
C PHE A 71 -3.96 -31.22 -16.43
N ALA A 72 -5.06 -30.89 -15.80
CA ALA A 72 -5.79 -31.79 -14.88
C ALA A 72 -6.27 -33.06 -15.58
N ALA A 73 -6.79 -32.95 -16.81
CA ALA A 73 -7.28 -34.09 -17.59
C ALA A 73 -6.15 -34.99 -18.14
N TYR A 74 -4.92 -34.46 -18.26
CA TYR A 74 -3.81 -35.18 -18.89
C TYR A 74 -3.39 -36.43 -18.10
N SER A 75 -3.28 -36.34 -16.77
CA SER A 75 -2.82 -37.42 -15.91
C SER A 75 -3.84 -38.57 -15.86
N PRO A 76 -5.13 -38.37 -15.61
CA PRO A 76 -6.16 -39.42 -15.68
C PRO A 76 -6.26 -40.05 -17.07
N ALA A 77 -6.22 -39.24 -18.14
CA ALA A 77 -6.28 -39.73 -19.52
C ALA A 77 -5.12 -40.66 -19.86
N LYS A 78 -3.90 -40.32 -19.39
CA LYS A 78 -2.71 -41.17 -19.59
C LYS A 78 -2.79 -42.45 -18.84
N LYS A 79 -3.35 -42.46 -17.61
CA LYS A 79 -3.59 -43.69 -16.85
C LYS A 79 -4.65 -44.57 -17.51
N ALA A 80 -5.80 -44.00 -17.89
CA ALA A 80 -6.86 -44.72 -18.58
C ALA A 80 -6.39 -45.35 -19.90
N ALA A 81 -5.50 -44.67 -20.62
CA ALA A 81 -4.93 -45.17 -21.89
C ALA A 81 -3.94 -46.36 -21.72
N LYS A 82 -3.44 -46.60 -20.48
CA LYS A 82 -2.51 -47.70 -20.16
C LYS A 82 -3.21 -48.94 -19.65
N VAL A 83 -4.48 -48.84 -19.22
CA VAL A 83 -5.25 -49.99 -18.75
C VAL A 83 -5.65 -50.85 -19.95
N SER A 84 -5.34 -52.18 -19.90
CA SER A 84 -5.78 -53.05 -20.96
C SER A 84 -7.29 -53.31 -20.87
N PRO A 85 -8.01 -53.53 -21.99
CA PRO A 85 -9.44 -53.79 -21.98
C PRO A 85 -9.83 -54.98 -21.08
N LEU A 86 -8.95 -55.97 -21.00
CA LEU A 86 -9.17 -57.15 -20.16
C LEU A 86 -9.09 -56.80 -18.66
N ALA A 87 -8.14 -55.98 -18.25
CA ALA A 87 -8.00 -55.54 -16.86
C ALA A 87 -9.16 -54.58 -16.45
N ALA A 88 -9.71 -53.82 -17.37
CA ALA A 88 -10.87 -52.98 -17.14
C ALA A 88 -12.16 -53.76 -16.89
N VAL A 89 -12.31 -54.89 -17.54
CA VAL A 89 -13.51 -55.79 -17.38
C VAL A 89 -13.39 -56.73 -16.18
N SER A 90 -12.17 -57.18 -15.83
CA SER A 90 -11.92 -58.10 -14.72
C SER A 90 -11.94 -57.43 -13.33
N GLY A 91 -12.05 -56.14 -13.24
CA GLY A 91 -12.07 -55.37 -11.95
C GLY A 91 -10.77 -55.42 -11.16
N ASN A 92 -9.74 -56.11 -11.63
CA ASN A 92 -8.45 -56.29 -10.96
C ASN A 92 -7.43 -55.19 -11.28
N ALA A 93 -7.89 -53.95 -11.42
CA ALA A 93 -7.03 -52.80 -11.67
C ALA A 93 -6.38 -52.23 -10.40
N ASN A 94 -6.55 -52.87 -9.26
CA ASN A 94 -5.85 -52.51 -8.01
C ASN A 94 -4.52 -53.22 -7.92
N ASP A 95 -3.52 -52.77 -8.69
CA ASP A 95 -2.11 -52.96 -8.31
C ASP A 95 -1.84 -52.09 -7.05
N LEU A 96 -2.21 -52.65 -5.91
CA LEU A 96 -1.59 -52.25 -4.65
C LEU A 96 -0.13 -52.72 -4.78
N GLU A 97 0.76 -51.80 -5.15
CA GLU A 97 2.20 -52.06 -5.00
C GLU A 97 2.44 -52.49 -3.55
N PRO A 98 2.95 -53.68 -3.27
CA PRO A 98 3.22 -54.08 -1.91
C PRO A 98 4.22 -53.11 -1.31
N ALA A 99 3.91 -52.59 -0.18
CA ALA A 99 4.75 -51.63 0.54
C ALA A 99 6.10 -52.32 0.85
N ARG A 100 7.14 -51.86 0.21
CA ARG A 100 8.45 -52.50 0.11
C ARG A 100 9.32 -52.37 1.35
N ASN A 101 8.91 -51.58 2.36
CA ASN A 101 9.70 -51.32 3.57
C ASN A 101 8.87 -51.54 4.81
N ALA A 102 9.33 -52.43 5.70
CA ALA A 102 8.74 -52.65 7.00
C ALA A 102 8.81 -51.36 7.87
N ALA A 103 7.74 -51.13 8.66
CA ALA A 103 7.78 -50.04 9.62
C ALA A 103 8.81 -50.32 10.72
N ASN A 104 9.68 -49.34 11.01
CA ASN A 104 10.65 -49.51 12.09
C ASN A 104 9.97 -49.24 13.44
N THR A 105 9.65 -50.29 14.15
CA THR A 105 8.94 -50.29 15.45
C THR A 105 9.87 -50.24 16.67
N GLN A 106 11.19 -50.19 16.46
CA GLN A 106 12.16 -50.15 17.57
C GLN A 106 12.28 -48.79 18.24
N LEU A 107 12.00 -47.72 17.54
CA LEU A 107 12.18 -46.33 18.01
C LEU A 107 10.86 -45.57 18.21
N LEU A 108 9.75 -46.04 17.67
CA LEU A 108 8.47 -45.34 17.69
C LEU A 108 7.34 -46.25 18.16
N LYS A 109 6.33 -45.64 18.83
CA LYS A 109 5.09 -46.34 19.15
C LYS A 109 4.46 -46.88 17.87
N ILE A 110 3.82 -48.06 17.95
CA ILE A 110 3.25 -48.78 16.80
C ILE A 110 2.32 -47.89 15.96
N ASP A 111 1.46 -47.11 16.62
CA ASP A 111 0.53 -46.18 15.92
C ASP A 111 1.26 -45.13 15.10
N THR A 112 2.32 -44.55 15.65
CA THR A 112 3.14 -43.55 14.95
C THR A 112 3.95 -44.15 13.81
N ALA A 113 4.53 -45.34 14.03
CA ALA A 113 5.28 -46.08 13.01
C ALA A 113 4.37 -46.46 11.83
N LEU A 114 3.14 -46.91 12.13
CA LEU A 114 2.13 -47.27 11.14
C LEU A 114 1.65 -46.05 10.35
N GLY A 115 1.42 -44.90 11.03
CA GLY A 115 1.06 -43.64 10.41
C GLY A 115 2.13 -43.14 9.43
N ILE A 116 3.40 -43.16 9.83
CA ILE A 116 4.54 -42.79 8.97
C ILE A 116 4.66 -43.75 7.78
N TYR A 117 4.46 -45.03 8.02
CA TYR A 117 4.51 -46.03 6.96
C TYR A 117 3.42 -45.79 5.91
N HIS A 118 2.15 -45.61 6.32
CA HIS A 118 1.06 -45.30 5.41
C HIS A 118 1.26 -44.00 4.67
N ALA A 119 1.76 -42.98 5.33
CA ALA A 119 2.09 -41.67 4.69
C ALA A 119 3.19 -41.82 3.62
N LYS A 120 4.26 -42.59 3.91
CA LYS A 120 5.35 -42.86 2.96
C LYS A 120 4.99 -43.87 1.85
N ALA A 121 4.04 -44.75 2.09
CA ALA A 121 3.58 -45.70 1.08
C ALA A 121 2.94 -45.01 -0.13
N ASN A 122 2.30 -43.87 0.08
CA ASN A 122 1.72 -43.08 -1.00
C ASN A 122 2.38 -41.72 -1.10
N ARG A 123 3.63 -41.71 -1.56
CA ARG A 123 4.47 -40.49 -1.69
C ARG A 123 3.76 -39.34 -2.42
N LYS A 124 2.93 -39.66 -3.41
CA LYS A 124 2.19 -38.65 -4.17
C LYS A 124 1.14 -37.95 -3.30
N ASN A 125 0.38 -38.71 -2.52
CA ASN A 125 -0.61 -38.10 -1.61
C ASN A 125 0.08 -37.35 -0.47
N LEU A 126 1.18 -37.90 0.07
CA LEU A 126 1.98 -37.17 1.06
C LEU A 126 2.45 -35.82 0.53
N PHE A 127 3.03 -35.78 -0.70
CA PHE A 127 3.48 -34.54 -1.32
C PHE A 127 2.31 -33.56 -1.54
N LEU A 128 1.16 -34.04 -2.02
CA LEU A 128 -0.02 -33.20 -2.24
C LEU A 128 -0.55 -32.61 -0.92
N MET A 129 -0.64 -33.41 0.13
CA MET A 129 -1.08 -32.93 1.45
C MET A 129 -0.09 -31.91 2.01
N THR A 130 1.20 -32.23 2.01
CA THR A 130 2.24 -31.31 2.50
C THR A 130 2.26 -29.99 1.71
N SER A 131 2.14 -30.07 0.38
CA SER A 131 2.08 -28.88 -0.47
C SER A 131 0.83 -28.04 -0.21
N SER A 132 -0.32 -28.69 0.06
CA SER A 132 -1.55 -27.98 0.40
C SER A 132 -1.43 -27.24 1.73
N PHE A 133 -0.88 -27.87 2.76
CA PHE A 133 -0.62 -27.21 4.04
C PHE A 133 0.41 -26.09 3.90
N ALA A 134 1.51 -26.35 3.19
CA ALA A 134 2.53 -25.32 2.94
C ALA A 134 1.94 -24.10 2.21
N LEU A 135 1.13 -24.34 1.17
CA LEU A 135 0.46 -23.27 0.45
C LEU A 135 -0.50 -22.47 1.35
N SER A 136 -1.27 -23.15 2.18
CA SER A 136 -2.18 -22.48 3.13
C SER A 136 -1.42 -21.59 4.12
N ILE A 137 -0.30 -22.08 4.65
CA ILE A 137 0.56 -21.31 5.56
C ILE A 137 1.18 -20.11 4.84
N ILE A 138 1.69 -20.32 3.62
CA ILE A 138 2.28 -19.24 2.81
C ILE A 138 1.24 -18.16 2.52
N LEU A 139 0.02 -18.54 2.12
CA LEU A 139 -1.07 -17.59 1.86
C LEU A 139 -1.46 -16.82 3.12
N PHE A 140 -1.57 -17.52 4.26
CA PHE A 140 -1.86 -16.88 5.54
C PHE A 140 -0.79 -15.87 5.94
N LEU A 141 0.48 -16.27 5.88
CA LEU A 141 1.61 -15.38 6.21
C LEU A 141 1.68 -14.20 5.23
N SER A 142 1.51 -14.44 3.94
CA SER A 142 1.50 -13.36 2.93
C SER A 142 0.39 -12.35 3.20
N PHE A 143 -0.79 -12.83 3.57
CA PHE A 143 -1.91 -11.95 3.93
C PHE A 143 -1.62 -11.18 5.22
N SER A 144 -1.11 -11.84 6.26
CA SER A 144 -0.73 -11.19 7.53
C SER A 144 0.32 -10.10 7.32
N VAL A 145 1.38 -10.40 6.56
CA VAL A 145 2.41 -9.40 6.22
C VAL A 145 1.84 -8.24 5.42
N THR A 146 0.92 -8.51 4.49
CA THR A 146 0.27 -7.45 3.70
C THR A 146 -0.59 -6.55 4.58
N VAL A 147 -1.36 -7.12 5.51
CA VAL A 147 -2.18 -6.35 6.47
C VAL A 147 -1.29 -5.52 7.39
N GLU A 148 -0.21 -6.10 7.92
CA GLU A 148 0.75 -5.40 8.77
C GLU A 148 1.45 -4.26 8.01
N PHE A 149 1.85 -4.52 6.77
CA PHE A 149 2.41 -3.49 5.89
C PHE A 149 1.41 -2.37 5.62
N MET A 150 0.14 -2.70 5.33
CA MET A 150 -0.91 -1.70 5.16
C MET A 150 -1.15 -0.89 6.43
N GLN A 151 -1.21 -1.53 7.59
CA GLN A 151 -1.35 -0.84 8.87
C GLN A 151 -0.15 0.10 9.10
N HIS A 152 1.07 -0.36 8.86
CA HIS A 152 2.26 0.47 9.00
C HIS A 152 2.28 1.64 8.00
N THR A 153 1.80 1.44 6.79
CA THR A 153 1.72 2.49 5.75
C THR A 153 0.57 3.49 6.02
N LEU A 154 -0.53 3.01 6.62
CA LEU A 154 -1.69 3.83 6.96
C LEU A 154 -1.60 4.40 8.38
N THR A 155 -0.77 3.82 9.25
CA THR A 155 -0.48 4.41 10.56
C THR A 155 0.38 5.63 10.29
N PRO A 156 -0.14 6.78 10.62
CA PRO A 156 0.57 8.01 10.38
C PRO A 156 1.93 7.97 11.05
N LEU A 157 2.96 8.35 10.33
CA LEU A 157 4.34 8.38 10.80
C LEU A 157 4.43 9.40 11.93
N GLN A 158 4.47 8.93 13.18
CA GLN A 158 4.78 9.83 14.29
C GLN A 158 6.20 10.41 14.06
N PRO A 159 6.39 11.67 14.37
CA PRO A 159 5.55 12.62 15.10
C PRO A 159 4.62 13.50 14.21
N TRP A 160 4.59 13.29 12.93
CA TRP A 160 3.93 14.14 11.92
C TRP A 160 2.40 14.06 11.91
N THR A 161 1.84 13.07 12.61
CA THR A 161 0.43 12.80 12.50
C THR A 161 -0.38 13.52 13.53
N ALA A 162 -1.32 14.25 13.01
CA ALA A 162 -2.41 14.78 13.80
C ALA A 162 -3.53 13.75 13.93
N ASP A 163 -4.17 13.70 15.09
CA ASP A 163 -5.43 12.97 15.27
C ASP A 163 -6.58 13.75 14.61
N LEU A 164 -6.49 15.07 14.65
CA LEU A 164 -7.44 16.00 14.01
C LEU A 164 -6.67 17.09 13.26
N SER A 165 -7.18 17.47 12.08
CA SER A 165 -6.66 18.60 11.32
C SER A 165 -7.78 19.59 11.01
N ILE A 166 -7.61 20.83 11.40
CA ILE A 166 -8.48 21.96 11.06
C ILE A 166 -7.89 22.60 9.82
N ILE A 167 -8.60 22.50 8.71
CA ILE A 167 -8.13 22.98 7.40
C ILE A 167 -8.95 24.19 7.00
N SER A 168 -8.27 25.25 6.57
CA SER A 168 -8.92 26.44 6.05
C SER A 168 -9.61 26.18 4.71
N PRO A 169 -10.78 26.79 4.43
CA PRO A 169 -11.39 26.73 3.10
C PRO A 169 -10.43 27.19 2.01
N ASP A 170 -10.50 26.52 0.86
CA ASP A 170 -9.70 26.82 -0.34
C ASP A 170 -8.18 26.83 -0.13
N ASN A 171 -7.70 26.17 0.95
CA ASN A 171 -6.29 26.14 1.34
C ASN A 171 -5.67 27.54 1.51
N ALA A 172 -6.47 28.53 1.87
CA ALA A 172 -6.02 29.87 2.14
C ALA A 172 -5.49 30.02 3.58
N CYS A 173 -4.67 31.02 3.85
CA CYS A 173 -4.27 31.38 5.20
C CYS A 173 -5.40 32.14 5.90
N ALA A 174 -6.40 31.46 6.48
CA ALA A 174 -7.59 32.10 7.04
C ALA A 174 -7.90 31.73 8.50
N ILE A 175 -7.17 30.78 9.09
CA ILE A 175 -7.37 30.37 10.49
C ILE A 175 -6.59 31.29 11.42
N ASP A 176 -7.31 31.91 12.36
CA ASP A 176 -6.69 32.85 13.30
C ASP A 176 -5.76 32.15 14.29
N LYS A 177 -4.70 32.85 14.66
CA LYS A 177 -3.70 32.38 15.63
C LYS A 177 -4.30 32.13 17.02
N ALA A 178 -5.31 32.90 17.39
CA ALA A 178 -6.03 32.75 18.66
C ALA A 178 -6.65 31.34 18.81
N LEU A 179 -7.13 30.73 17.73
CA LEU A 179 -7.65 29.35 17.79
C LEU A 179 -6.56 28.35 18.15
N LEU A 180 -5.34 28.52 17.64
CA LEU A 180 -4.22 27.66 18.00
C LEU A 180 -3.85 27.81 19.49
N ASP A 181 -3.86 29.03 19.99
CA ASP A 181 -3.59 29.31 21.42
C ASP A 181 -4.67 28.68 22.31
N ASP A 182 -5.94 28.81 21.94
CA ASP A 182 -7.08 28.17 22.66
C ASP A 182 -6.95 26.62 22.65
N LEU A 183 -6.53 26.05 21.53
CA LEU A 183 -6.32 24.60 21.43
C LEU A 183 -5.14 24.12 22.29
N LYS A 184 -4.04 24.88 22.36
CA LYS A 184 -2.88 24.58 23.22
C LYS A 184 -3.23 24.63 24.71
N GLU A 185 -4.25 25.39 25.11
CA GLU A 185 -4.73 25.47 26.50
C GLU A 185 -5.75 24.36 26.87
N ASN A 186 -6.25 23.62 25.88
CA ASN A 186 -7.25 22.58 26.11
C ASN A 186 -6.63 21.33 26.74
N PRO A 187 -7.11 20.83 27.89
CA PRO A 187 -6.54 19.69 28.60
C PRO A 187 -6.61 18.34 27.84
N VAL A 188 -7.43 18.25 26.83
CA VAL A 188 -7.59 17.05 25.97
C VAL A 188 -6.55 17.03 24.86
N VAL A 189 -5.92 18.17 24.58
CA VAL A 189 -4.91 18.35 23.55
C VAL A 189 -3.53 18.10 24.14
N ASP A 190 -2.80 17.14 23.58
CA ASP A 190 -1.39 16.88 23.92
C ASP A 190 -0.48 17.87 23.20
N LEU A 191 -0.76 18.08 21.91
CA LEU A 191 0.02 18.99 21.07
C LEU A 191 -0.88 19.62 20.00
N ALA A 192 -0.74 20.92 19.79
CA ALA A 192 -1.33 21.61 18.65
C ALA A 192 -0.28 22.50 17.98
N TYR A 193 -0.25 22.49 16.65
CA TYR A 193 0.67 23.28 15.86
C TYR A 193 0.06 23.74 14.54
N GLY A 194 0.41 24.94 14.13
CA GLY A 194 -0.09 25.54 12.91
C GLY A 194 0.92 25.46 11.77
N ARG A 195 0.39 25.51 10.55
CA ARG A 195 1.19 25.63 9.33
C ARG A 195 0.54 26.57 8.36
N LYS A 196 1.38 27.29 7.65
CA LYS A 196 1.00 28.20 6.57
C LYS A 196 1.52 27.63 5.27
N PHE A 197 0.70 27.64 4.24
CA PHE A 197 1.06 27.16 2.91
C PHE A 197 0.82 28.25 1.87
N ALA A 198 1.80 28.44 1.00
CA ALA A 198 1.63 29.18 -0.24
C ALA A 198 1.99 28.25 -1.39
N TYR A 199 0.99 27.87 -2.16
CA TYR A 199 1.12 26.85 -3.21
C TYR A 199 1.53 27.47 -4.54
N GLU A 200 2.37 26.74 -5.28
CA GLU A 200 2.77 27.05 -6.66
C GLU A 200 3.26 28.49 -6.84
N VAL A 201 3.97 29.05 -5.87
CA VAL A 201 4.52 30.40 -5.93
C VAL A 201 5.50 30.51 -7.10
N PRO A 202 5.30 31.44 -8.04
CA PRO A 202 6.25 31.65 -9.11
C PRO A 202 7.61 32.05 -8.54
N SER A 203 8.65 31.37 -8.99
CA SER A 203 10.01 31.56 -8.47
C SER A 203 11.04 31.62 -9.58
N VAL A 204 12.15 32.31 -9.31
CA VAL A 204 13.32 32.34 -10.18
C VAL A 204 14.55 31.98 -9.37
N THR A 205 15.31 31.01 -9.85
CA THR A 205 16.59 30.61 -9.27
C THR A 205 17.60 30.43 -10.39
N ASN A 206 18.72 31.10 -10.30
CA ASN A 206 19.79 31.08 -11.32
C ASN A 206 19.27 31.33 -12.75
N GLY A 207 18.27 32.24 -12.89
CA GLY A 207 17.66 32.61 -14.17
C GLY A 207 16.65 31.59 -14.72
N ILE A 208 16.32 30.51 -13.95
CA ILE A 208 15.35 29.50 -14.33
C ILE A 208 14.05 29.76 -13.57
N GLU A 209 12.96 29.91 -14.32
CA GLU A 209 11.61 30.03 -13.76
C GLU A 209 11.09 28.66 -13.33
N LYS A 210 10.58 28.57 -12.12
CA LYS A 210 9.95 27.37 -11.53
C LYS A 210 8.77 27.77 -10.65
N LYS A 211 8.02 26.79 -10.20
CA LYS A 211 7.02 26.94 -9.14
C LYS A 211 7.52 26.29 -7.87
N MET A 212 7.29 26.93 -6.74
CA MET A 212 7.68 26.44 -5.43
C MET A 212 6.50 26.52 -4.47
N ASP A 213 6.33 25.47 -3.68
CA ASP A 213 5.47 25.51 -2.50
C ASP A 213 6.30 26.04 -1.33
N LEU A 214 5.80 27.07 -0.66
CA LEU A 214 6.41 27.61 0.55
C LEU A 214 5.59 27.16 1.76
N ILE A 215 6.24 26.58 2.74
CA ILE A 215 5.61 26.01 3.94
C ILE A 215 6.28 26.59 5.17
N SER A 216 5.48 27.04 6.14
CA SER A 216 6.03 27.46 7.44
C SER A 216 6.10 26.29 8.42
N TYR A 217 7.16 26.25 9.20
CA TYR A 217 7.29 25.36 10.36
C TYR A 217 7.35 26.17 11.65
N GLU A 218 6.64 25.66 12.68
CA GLU A 218 6.86 26.05 14.07
C GLU A 218 8.09 25.33 14.64
N GLN A 219 8.56 25.76 15.81
CA GLN A 219 9.71 25.18 16.50
C GLN A 219 9.66 23.66 16.62
N TYR A 220 8.51 23.13 17.00
CA TYR A 220 8.31 21.67 17.17
C TYR A 220 8.50 20.89 15.87
N GLN A 221 8.11 21.46 14.74
CA GLN A 221 8.25 20.82 13.45
C GLN A 221 9.71 20.77 12.97
N PHE A 222 10.54 21.72 13.37
CA PHE A 222 11.98 21.65 13.12
C PHE A 222 12.65 20.50 13.91
N ASP A 223 12.10 20.09 15.05
CA ASP A 223 12.60 18.93 15.78
C ASP A 223 12.41 17.64 14.99
N TRP A 224 11.32 17.53 14.24
CA TRP A 224 11.12 16.40 13.32
C TRP A 224 12.08 16.44 12.13
N ALA A 225 12.32 17.61 11.59
CA ALA A 225 13.17 17.80 10.43
C ALA A 225 14.63 17.41 10.67
N LYS A 226 15.06 17.26 11.94
CA LYS A 226 16.43 16.83 12.30
C LYS A 226 16.82 15.50 11.68
N ASP A 227 15.90 14.54 11.68
CA ASP A 227 16.17 13.19 11.18
C ASP A 227 16.19 13.14 9.62
N TYR A 228 15.71 14.19 9.00
CA TYR A 228 15.62 14.30 7.52
C TYR A 228 16.64 15.29 6.94
N LEU A 229 17.45 15.93 7.78
CA LEU A 229 18.46 16.88 7.32
C LEU A 229 19.60 16.15 6.59
N LEU A 230 19.76 16.41 5.31
CA LEU A 230 20.87 15.90 4.52
C LEU A 230 22.13 16.76 4.67
N GLU A 231 21.97 18.07 4.63
CA GLU A 231 23.07 19.01 4.66
C GLU A 231 22.58 20.41 5.11
N GLY A 232 23.44 21.21 5.72
CA GLY A 232 23.12 22.57 6.13
C GLY A 232 22.74 22.70 7.62
N SER A 233 21.99 23.75 7.96
CA SER A 233 21.64 24.10 9.34
C SER A 233 20.15 24.39 9.52
N LEU A 234 19.51 23.68 10.44
CA LEU A 234 18.13 23.98 10.88
C LEU A 234 18.09 25.21 11.77
N GLU A 235 19.13 25.42 12.57
CA GLU A 235 19.22 26.57 13.49
C GLU A 235 19.18 27.90 12.73
N SER A 236 19.88 27.97 11.59
CA SER A 236 19.89 29.17 10.77
C SER A 236 18.49 29.53 10.22
N VAL A 237 17.66 28.52 9.92
CA VAL A 237 16.28 28.79 9.46
C VAL A 237 15.37 29.30 10.58
N GLN A 238 15.66 28.89 11.81
CA GLN A 238 14.87 29.30 12.99
C GLN A 238 15.25 30.70 13.47
N THR A 239 16.52 31.08 13.32
CA THR A 239 17.05 32.35 13.87
C THR A 239 17.13 33.47 12.84
N ASP A 240 17.42 33.15 11.58
CA ASP A 240 17.72 34.14 10.55
C ASP A 240 16.53 34.32 9.60
N LEU A 241 16.02 35.54 9.50
CA LEU A 241 14.96 35.87 8.59
C LEU A 241 15.42 35.77 7.13
N GLY A 242 14.51 35.37 6.27
CA GLY A 242 14.77 35.24 4.83
C GLY A 242 15.58 33.99 4.47
N THR A 243 15.63 32.99 5.36
CA THR A 243 16.30 31.71 5.13
C THR A 243 15.30 30.56 5.02
N GLY A 244 15.69 29.48 4.33
CA GLY A 244 14.83 28.32 4.15
C GLY A 244 15.60 27.05 3.83
N LEU A 245 14.88 25.92 3.97
CA LEU A 245 15.34 24.59 3.61
C LEU A 245 14.69 24.19 2.30
N ILE A 246 15.46 23.60 1.41
CA ILE A 246 14.93 22.94 0.22
C ILE A 246 14.68 21.46 0.47
N VAL A 247 13.56 20.94 0.03
CA VAL A 247 13.33 19.50 0.06
C VAL A 247 13.94 18.87 -1.19
N TYR A 248 14.72 17.82 -1.01
CA TYR A 248 15.41 17.12 -2.10
C TYR A 248 14.41 16.59 -3.13
N ASN A 249 14.66 16.90 -4.37
CA ASN A 249 13.94 16.33 -5.50
C ASN A 249 14.95 16.10 -6.63
N SER A 250 14.96 14.92 -7.22
CA SER A 250 15.88 14.56 -8.31
C SER A 250 15.81 15.49 -9.54
N GLN A 251 14.71 16.23 -9.70
CA GLN A 251 14.51 17.24 -10.76
C GLN A 251 14.90 18.66 -10.32
N ASN A 252 15.25 18.84 -9.04
CA ASN A 252 15.59 20.16 -8.52
C ASN A 252 17.10 20.38 -8.53
N THR A 253 17.54 21.50 -9.12
CA THR A 253 18.94 21.90 -9.25
C THR A 253 19.38 22.92 -8.20
N ILE A 254 18.51 23.26 -7.25
CA ILE A 254 18.78 24.26 -6.21
C ILE A 254 19.73 23.64 -5.18
N GLN A 255 20.78 24.39 -4.85
CA GLN A 255 21.80 23.98 -3.89
C GLN A 255 21.80 24.90 -2.65
N ILE A 256 22.46 24.43 -1.59
CA ILE A 256 22.69 25.27 -0.41
C ILE A 256 23.56 26.48 -0.82
N GLY A 257 23.16 27.66 -0.36
CA GLY A 257 23.76 28.93 -0.70
C GLY A 257 23.05 29.66 -1.85
N ASP A 258 22.19 28.98 -2.62
CA ASP A 258 21.40 29.61 -3.67
C ASP A 258 20.34 30.55 -3.07
N THR A 259 20.04 31.62 -3.79
CA THR A 259 18.94 32.54 -3.49
C THR A 259 17.79 32.28 -4.45
N VAL A 260 16.61 32.02 -3.90
CA VAL A 260 15.38 31.85 -4.65
C VAL A 260 14.54 33.12 -4.56
N SER A 261 14.26 33.73 -5.69
CA SER A 261 13.33 34.88 -5.77
C SER A 261 11.90 34.34 -5.91
N LEU A 262 11.04 34.58 -4.92
CA LEU A 262 9.65 34.23 -4.88
C LEU A 262 8.78 35.44 -5.23
N ASN A 263 7.86 35.28 -6.17
CA ASN A 263 6.93 36.34 -6.54
C ASN A 263 5.58 36.13 -5.82
N THR A 264 5.35 36.96 -4.80
CA THR A 264 4.12 36.92 -3.99
C THR A 264 3.45 38.31 -4.09
N ASN A 265 2.15 38.33 -4.42
CA ASN A 265 1.38 39.60 -4.52
C ASN A 265 1.98 40.64 -5.43
N GLY A 266 2.69 40.24 -6.51
CA GLY A 266 3.36 41.14 -7.46
C GLY A 266 4.66 41.73 -6.94
N GLN A 267 5.15 41.28 -5.79
CA GLN A 267 6.47 41.68 -5.25
C GLN A 267 7.41 40.48 -5.27
N SER A 268 8.65 40.72 -5.70
CA SER A 268 9.70 39.68 -5.62
C SER A 268 10.37 39.78 -4.26
N LYS A 269 10.37 38.67 -3.52
CA LYS A 269 11.04 38.48 -2.23
C LYS A 269 12.07 37.40 -2.36
N GLU A 270 13.18 37.51 -1.68
CA GLU A 270 14.27 36.57 -1.76
C GLU A 270 14.33 35.69 -0.50
N ILE A 271 14.60 34.40 -0.69
CA ILE A 271 14.89 33.43 0.37
C ILE A 271 16.22 32.76 0.05
N GLN A 272 17.11 32.71 1.04
CA GLN A 272 18.39 32.04 0.92
C GLN A 272 18.25 30.58 1.40
N ILE A 273 18.70 29.62 0.61
CA ILE A 273 18.68 28.21 0.98
C ILE A 273 19.89 27.88 1.86
N VAL A 274 19.65 27.52 3.12
CA VAL A 274 20.70 27.25 4.13
C VAL A 274 20.75 25.78 4.53
N GLY A 275 19.86 24.94 4.00
CA GLY A 275 19.88 23.50 4.23
C GLY A 275 19.00 22.72 3.27
N MET A 276 19.17 21.41 3.28
CA MET A 276 18.44 20.47 2.43
C MET A 276 17.90 19.34 3.26
N LEU A 277 16.60 19.03 3.09
CA LEU A 277 15.93 17.87 3.69
C LEU A 277 15.81 16.75 2.66
N SER A 278 15.91 15.50 3.12
CA SER A 278 15.67 14.32 2.27
C SER A 278 14.19 14.14 1.92
N ASP A 279 13.32 14.52 2.82
CA ASP A 279 11.87 14.37 2.69
C ASP A 279 11.13 15.34 3.61
N CYS A 280 9.84 15.54 3.36
CA CYS A 280 8.92 16.24 4.24
C CYS A 280 7.53 15.59 4.13
N PRO A 281 6.64 15.76 5.13
CA PRO A 281 5.34 15.10 5.15
C PRO A 281 4.32 15.70 4.15
N PHE A 282 4.77 16.53 3.23
CA PHE A 282 3.91 17.23 2.28
C PHE A 282 4.37 16.95 0.86
N TYR A 283 3.42 16.57 0.01
CA TYR A 283 3.68 16.29 -1.39
C TYR A 283 3.29 17.48 -2.24
N SER A 284 4.27 18.07 -2.90
CA SER A 284 4.04 19.06 -3.93
C SER A 284 3.65 18.41 -5.26
N ALA A 285 2.98 19.16 -6.12
CA ALA A 285 2.62 18.70 -7.46
C ALA A 285 3.88 18.36 -8.28
N ALA A 286 3.73 17.53 -9.29
CA ALA A 286 4.85 17.16 -10.16
C ALA A 286 5.51 18.39 -10.80
N GLY A 287 6.81 18.55 -10.60
CA GLY A 287 7.58 19.68 -11.11
C GLY A 287 7.58 20.93 -10.22
N VAL A 288 6.87 20.88 -9.08
CA VAL A 288 6.90 21.94 -8.06
C VAL A 288 7.93 21.56 -6.99
N GLY A 289 8.79 22.49 -6.61
CA GLY A 289 9.73 22.31 -5.50
C GLY A 289 9.10 22.74 -4.18
N THR A 290 9.68 22.31 -3.05
CA THR A 290 9.19 22.64 -1.70
C THR A 290 10.27 23.34 -0.91
N ILE A 291 9.95 24.54 -0.41
CA ILE A 291 10.79 25.31 0.51
C ILE A 291 10.10 25.36 1.88
N ILE A 292 10.84 25.05 2.92
CA ILE A 292 10.39 25.14 4.31
C ILE A 292 11.12 26.29 4.98
N CYS A 293 10.38 27.15 5.67
CA CYS A 293 10.93 28.30 6.38
C CYS A 293 10.29 28.49 7.75
N SER A 294 10.80 29.43 8.54
CA SER A 294 10.15 29.83 9.79
C SER A 294 8.85 30.59 9.52
N GLU A 295 7.97 30.66 10.51
CA GLU A 295 6.73 31.44 10.42
C GLU A 295 7.00 32.92 10.10
N ASP A 296 8.02 33.51 10.73
CA ASP A 296 8.39 34.90 10.52
C ASP A 296 8.90 35.16 9.08
N THR A 297 9.68 34.24 8.54
CA THR A 297 10.12 34.29 7.14
C THR A 297 8.93 34.16 6.18
N PHE A 298 8.00 33.24 6.50
CA PHE A 298 6.79 33.07 5.70
C PHE A 298 5.93 34.35 5.66
N GLU A 299 5.70 34.95 6.84
CA GLU A 299 4.97 36.25 6.95
C GLU A 299 5.67 37.35 6.21
N GLN A 300 6.99 37.43 6.31
CA GLN A 300 7.79 38.43 5.57
C GLN A 300 7.63 38.26 4.06
N ILE A 301 7.59 37.04 3.55
CA ILE A 301 7.53 36.77 2.10
C ILE A 301 6.10 36.95 1.57
N THR A 302 5.10 36.37 2.25
CA THR A 302 3.72 36.33 1.75
C THR A 302 2.84 37.48 2.25
N GLY A 303 3.13 38.03 3.42
CA GLY A 303 2.29 38.98 4.13
C GLY A 303 1.16 38.32 4.91
N GLU A 304 1.09 36.96 4.95
CA GLU A 304 0.03 36.21 5.59
C GLU A 304 0.44 35.75 7.01
N SER A 305 -0.35 36.15 8.02
CA SER A 305 -0.09 35.84 9.42
C SER A 305 -0.97 34.70 9.95
N LYS A 306 -2.04 34.33 9.24
CA LYS A 306 -2.98 33.29 9.61
C LYS A 306 -2.55 31.92 9.12
N TYR A 307 -3.07 30.88 9.75
CA TYR A 307 -2.75 29.49 9.38
C TYR A 307 -3.64 28.95 8.24
N THR A 308 -3.07 28.06 7.45
CA THR A 308 -3.79 27.26 6.48
C THR A 308 -4.34 26.00 7.13
N VAL A 309 -3.55 25.39 8.02
CA VAL A 309 -3.87 24.15 8.72
C VAL A 309 -3.42 24.26 10.17
N ILE A 310 -4.25 23.80 11.09
CA ILE A 310 -3.86 23.51 12.48
C ILE A 310 -4.02 22.02 12.70
N ASP A 311 -2.97 21.38 13.09
CA ASP A 311 -2.95 19.96 13.45
C ASP A 311 -2.96 19.81 14.97
N VAL A 312 -3.73 18.85 15.43
CA VAL A 312 -3.97 18.57 16.85
C VAL A 312 -3.70 17.11 17.14
N GLN A 313 -2.87 16.85 18.13
CA GLN A 313 -2.67 15.53 18.73
C GLN A 313 -3.37 15.49 20.08
N LEU A 314 -4.14 14.44 20.30
CA LEU A 314 -4.94 14.28 21.51
C LEU A 314 -4.19 13.46 22.57
N VAL A 315 -4.51 13.68 23.83
CA VAL A 315 -3.99 12.89 24.94
C VAL A 315 -4.42 11.44 24.75
N LYS A 316 -3.50 10.48 24.92
CA LYS A 316 -3.79 9.05 24.77
C LYS A 316 -4.94 8.60 25.64
N GLY A 317 -5.96 8.03 25.02
CA GLY A 317 -7.16 7.54 25.69
C GLY A 317 -8.34 8.48 25.64
N THR A 318 -8.21 9.63 24.97
CA THR A 318 -9.35 10.52 24.65
C THR A 318 -10.35 9.79 23.77
N THR A 319 -11.62 9.98 24.04
CA THR A 319 -12.74 9.38 23.29
C THR A 319 -13.51 10.46 22.53
N ASP A 320 -14.35 10.04 21.58
CA ASP A 320 -15.20 10.96 20.77
C ASP A 320 -16.20 11.76 21.63
N GLU A 321 -16.36 11.44 22.91
CA GLU A 321 -17.26 12.13 23.87
C GLU A 321 -16.54 13.20 24.67
N ASP A 322 -15.23 13.26 24.66
CA ASP A 322 -14.39 14.23 25.39
C ASP A 322 -14.13 15.49 24.56
#